data_83be9ec57527ec261058d8ac9547e27b
#
_entry.id   83be9ec57527ec261058d8ac9547e27b
#
_cell.length_a   1.000
_cell.length_b   1.000
_cell.length_c   1.000
_cell.angle_alpha   90.00
_cell.angle_beta   90.00
_cell.angle_gamma   90.00
#
_symmetry.space_group_name_H-M   'P 1'
#
loop_
_entity.id
_entity.type
_entity.pdbx_description
1 polymer ?
#
loop_
_entity_poly.entity_id
_entity_poly.type
_entity_poly.pdbx_seq_one_letter_code
_entity_poly.pdbx_strand_id
1 'polypeptide(L)'
;MSANTDSFVRAEHESVVTYLTGKLEADQLSHVLFPAFNQWQFALDALAETALACRELGSDVTFAFWSGKTPMADTGWTTSHLLAHLMQSPTLDQRYAQALREAGFPNTAFAKLPIAHWRPEGDLPMVHDLRRSSIRGLAYRGSPVGRAILQVRPEPMTPTSEDHLWPRRWVEKSIRSYAFVYDQITRLIRDRRITALITYNGRFLHDRAAVAAARDLGVSVVYYDLGGLDTGFDLTTDETHDWSALQDRMKSMYARWPREERDEVGSRWFLDRSAHRDPWNAHFIDGQKQGEQVELPQGDCTVVYFSSSSDEIAELDVDWSEYFGDQHEAVRLVADICRRIPGYRLVIRSHPHKRHKPTQDVAEWYRLVDEIKPDLHIDAHSPVDSYELMRQADLVITYGSTTGVEAAFAGKPVIVLGPSAYDELDCAVRPRTPDDLEEAIRQRNTRSPENAILFGLMMKRRGFALQHITKNERGTRSLAGVPLVEPRMSVRHGSHILARWRRRYFNRR
;
A
#
# COMPACT_ATOMS: atom_id res chain seq x y z
N MET A 1 -28.91 -22.55 -13.27
CA MET A 1 -28.64 -22.63 -11.83
C MET A 1 -27.91 -21.34 -11.42
N SER A 2 -28.65 -20.23 -11.30
CA SER A 2 -28.12 -18.90 -10.98
C SER A 2 -29.11 -18.17 -10.09
N ALA A 3 -29.26 -18.61 -8.84
CA ALA A 3 -30.15 -17.95 -7.88
C ALA A 3 -29.81 -18.31 -6.44
N ASN A 4 -28.52 -18.27 -6.02
CA ASN A 4 -28.21 -18.47 -4.60
C ASN A 4 -26.90 -17.78 -4.14
N THR A 5 -26.39 -16.80 -4.89
CA THR A 5 -25.20 -16.05 -4.50
C THR A 5 -25.49 -14.76 -3.72
N ASP A 6 -26.74 -14.29 -3.67
CA ASP A 6 -27.09 -13.01 -3.03
C ASP A 6 -27.53 -13.12 -1.56
N SER A 7 -27.71 -14.33 -1.01
CA SER A 7 -28.16 -14.48 0.39
C SER A 7 -27.03 -14.51 1.43
N PHE A 8 -25.77 -14.66 1.01
CA PHE A 8 -24.60 -14.75 1.92
C PHE A 8 -24.02 -13.39 2.35
N VAL A 9 -24.58 -12.26 1.94
CA VAL A 9 -24.02 -10.91 2.17
C VAL A 9 -24.46 -10.30 3.51
N ARG A 10 -25.10 -11.03 4.41
CA ARG A 10 -25.67 -10.49 5.66
C ARG A 10 -24.96 -10.92 6.95
N ALA A 11 -23.67 -11.15 6.98
CA ALA A 11 -22.95 -10.90 8.23
C ALA A 11 -22.86 -9.38 8.38
N GLU A 12 -23.35 -8.82 9.46
CA GLU A 12 -23.44 -7.38 9.72
C GLU A 12 -22.09 -6.73 9.46
N HIS A 13 -21.92 -6.11 8.30
CA HIS A 13 -20.82 -5.20 8.09
C HIS A 13 -21.04 -4.06 9.07
N GLU A 14 -20.10 -3.90 10.00
CA GLU A 14 -20.08 -2.73 10.86
C GLU A 14 -20.22 -1.48 10.00
N SER A 15 -21.15 -0.59 10.33
CA SER A 15 -21.31 0.63 9.54
C SER A 15 -20.13 1.57 9.81
N VAL A 16 -19.83 2.45 8.83
CA VAL A 16 -18.82 3.51 9.02
C VAL A 16 -19.13 4.35 10.26
N VAL A 17 -20.41 4.63 10.48
CA VAL A 17 -20.92 5.36 11.66
C VAL A 17 -20.55 4.62 12.96
N THR A 18 -20.87 3.33 13.05
CA THR A 18 -20.55 2.50 14.22
C THR A 18 -19.02 2.43 14.46
N TYR A 19 -18.26 2.26 13.39
CA TYR A 19 -16.81 2.24 13.50
C TYR A 19 -16.24 3.56 14.06
N LEU A 20 -16.64 4.70 13.48
CA LEU A 20 -16.15 6.01 13.90
C LEU A 20 -16.50 6.31 15.36
N THR A 21 -17.75 6.03 15.78
CA THR A 21 -18.19 6.23 17.18
C THR A 21 -17.57 5.22 18.14
N GLY A 22 -17.09 4.08 17.67
CA GLY A 22 -16.34 3.10 18.47
C GLY A 22 -14.85 3.43 18.59
N LYS A 23 -14.32 4.32 17.75
CA LYS A 23 -12.89 4.67 17.72
C LYS A 23 -12.60 6.09 18.19
N LEU A 24 -13.54 6.99 18.06
CA LEU A 24 -13.40 8.40 18.42
C LEU A 24 -14.52 8.83 19.37
N GLU A 25 -14.19 9.68 20.32
CA GLU A 25 -15.16 10.30 21.19
C GLU A 25 -15.99 11.35 20.44
N ALA A 26 -17.15 11.70 20.96
CA ALA A 26 -18.10 12.61 20.28
C ALA A 26 -17.49 14.01 20.03
N ASP A 27 -16.66 14.52 20.93
CA ASP A 27 -15.97 15.79 20.76
C ASP A 27 -14.90 15.73 19.68
N GLN A 28 -14.23 14.58 19.50
CA GLN A 28 -13.29 14.32 18.41
C GLN A 28 -13.99 14.25 17.05
N LEU A 29 -15.27 13.90 17.01
CA LEU A 29 -16.09 13.88 15.79
C LEU A 29 -16.84 15.18 15.55
N SER A 30 -16.64 16.23 16.36
CA SER A 30 -17.41 17.48 16.22
C SER A 30 -17.10 18.23 14.94
N HIS A 31 -15.84 18.26 14.49
CA HIS A 31 -15.44 18.88 13.22
C HIS A 31 -14.33 18.11 12.51
N VAL A 32 -14.64 17.50 11.38
CA VAL A 32 -13.76 16.57 10.66
C VAL A 32 -13.19 17.20 9.40
N LEU A 33 -11.87 17.08 9.21
CA LEU A 33 -11.15 17.53 8.02
C LEU A 33 -10.81 16.37 7.08
N PHE A 34 -11.15 16.54 5.82
CA PHE A 34 -10.82 15.63 4.72
C PHE A 34 -9.90 16.29 3.69
N PRO A 35 -8.59 16.03 3.70
CA PRO A 35 -7.69 16.43 2.63
C PRO A 35 -7.96 15.62 1.36
N ALA A 36 -8.28 16.30 0.25
CA ALA A 36 -8.54 15.67 -1.05
C ALA A 36 -7.31 15.84 -1.95
N PHE A 37 -6.17 15.23 -1.57
CA PHE A 37 -4.90 15.38 -2.26
C PHE A 37 -4.69 14.33 -3.35
N ASN A 38 -5.38 13.20 -3.29
CA ASN A 38 -5.24 12.09 -4.20
C ASN A 38 -6.27 12.15 -5.34
N GLN A 39 -5.81 11.81 -6.55
CA GLN A 39 -6.65 11.74 -7.76
C GLN A 39 -7.03 10.29 -8.10
N TRP A 40 -6.88 9.39 -7.15
CA TRP A 40 -7.32 8.01 -7.33
C TRP A 40 -8.79 7.88 -7.00
N GLN A 41 -9.51 7.21 -7.89
CA GLN A 41 -10.95 7.08 -7.78
C GLN A 41 -11.39 6.42 -6.47
N PHE A 42 -10.72 5.33 -6.07
CA PHE A 42 -11.03 4.63 -4.83
C PHE A 42 -10.80 5.50 -3.59
N ALA A 43 -9.75 6.34 -3.60
CA ALA A 43 -9.47 7.25 -2.49
C ALA A 43 -10.55 8.33 -2.34
N LEU A 44 -11.03 8.86 -3.46
CA LEU A 44 -12.13 9.83 -3.45
C LEU A 44 -13.49 9.19 -3.11
N ASP A 45 -13.68 7.91 -3.47
CA ASP A 45 -14.84 7.12 -3.04
C ASP A 45 -14.87 6.97 -1.52
N ALA A 46 -13.76 6.49 -0.94
CA ALA A 46 -13.62 6.31 0.50
C ALA A 46 -13.80 7.64 1.27
N LEU A 47 -13.19 8.73 0.76
CA LEU A 47 -13.37 10.06 1.30
C LEU A 47 -14.85 10.46 1.31
N ALA A 48 -15.55 10.29 0.19
CA ALA A 48 -16.94 10.70 0.05
C ALA A 48 -17.89 9.88 0.94
N GLU A 49 -17.72 8.55 0.98
CA GLU A 49 -18.48 7.65 1.85
C GLU A 49 -18.29 8.00 3.32
N THR A 50 -17.03 8.21 3.75
CA THR A 50 -16.74 8.55 5.14
C THR A 50 -17.25 9.95 5.52
N ALA A 51 -17.17 10.93 4.61
CA ALA A 51 -17.69 12.26 4.84
C ALA A 51 -19.22 12.27 4.98
N LEU A 52 -19.92 11.46 4.20
CA LEU A 52 -21.37 11.29 4.33
C LEU A 52 -21.75 10.68 5.68
N ALA A 53 -21.00 9.66 6.13
CA ALA A 53 -21.19 9.08 7.46
C ALA A 53 -20.92 10.08 8.60
N CYS A 54 -19.86 10.91 8.49
CA CYS A 54 -19.62 12.00 9.46
C CYS A 54 -20.78 12.99 9.51
N ARG A 55 -21.37 13.33 8.36
CA ARG A 55 -22.55 14.20 8.32
C ARG A 55 -23.76 13.56 8.99
N GLU A 56 -23.98 12.26 8.82
CA GLU A 56 -25.04 11.51 9.53
C GLU A 56 -24.88 11.56 11.05
N LEU A 57 -23.63 11.59 11.52
CA LEU A 57 -23.27 11.79 12.93
C LEU A 57 -23.49 13.22 13.42
N GLY A 58 -23.82 14.17 12.53
CA GLY A 58 -23.96 15.58 12.87
C GLY A 58 -22.64 16.34 12.94
N SER A 59 -21.54 15.74 12.45
CA SER A 59 -20.23 16.39 12.41
C SER A 59 -20.22 17.58 11.42
N ASP A 60 -19.57 18.68 11.79
CA ASP A 60 -19.13 19.65 10.83
C ASP A 60 -18.03 19.03 9.96
N VAL A 61 -18.09 19.26 8.64
CA VAL A 61 -17.14 18.68 7.70
C VAL A 61 -16.42 19.80 6.93
N THR A 62 -15.11 19.68 6.84
CA THR A 62 -14.27 20.50 5.98
C THR A 62 -13.51 19.65 4.97
N PHE A 63 -13.59 20.00 3.70
CA PHE A 63 -12.76 19.43 2.64
C PHE A 63 -11.66 20.40 2.27
N ALA A 64 -10.40 19.95 2.23
CA ALA A 64 -9.27 20.75 1.77
C ALA A 64 -8.87 20.33 0.36
N PHE A 65 -9.08 21.22 -0.61
CA PHE A 65 -8.74 21.00 -2.02
C PHE A 65 -7.58 21.88 -2.45
N TRP A 66 -6.82 21.40 -3.43
CA TRP A 66 -5.82 22.22 -4.09
C TRP A 66 -6.47 23.43 -4.79
N SER A 67 -5.85 24.61 -4.65
CA SER A 67 -6.24 25.79 -5.41
C SER A 67 -5.08 26.25 -6.29
N GLY A 68 -5.20 26.04 -7.59
CA GLY A 68 -4.22 26.53 -8.56
C GLY A 68 -2.96 25.67 -8.72
N LYS A 69 -1.87 26.27 -9.16
CA LYS A 69 -0.59 25.56 -9.37
C LYS A 69 0.10 25.34 -8.02
N THR A 70 0.06 24.13 -7.51
CA THR A 70 0.83 23.75 -6.33
C THR A 70 2.29 23.52 -6.66
N PRO A 71 3.23 23.70 -5.70
CA PRO A 71 4.63 23.32 -5.87
C PRO A 71 4.82 21.81 -5.79
N MET A 72 4.03 21.05 -6.55
CA MET A 72 3.90 19.61 -6.42
C MET A 72 5.15 18.84 -6.83
N ALA A 73 5.51 17.90 -5.98
CA ALA A 73 6.48 16.86 -6.29
C ALA A 73 5.85 15.60 -6.91
N ASP A 74 4.54 15.41 -6.73
CA ASP A 74 3.88 14.20 -7.23
C ASP A 74 3.65 14.26 -8.76
N THR A 75 4.19 13.26 -9.45
CA THR A 75 4.32 13.24 -10.92
C THR A 75 3.02 13.00 -11.69
N GLY A 76 2.01 12.43 -11.06
CA GLY A 76 0.73 12.12 -11.73
C GLY A 76 -0.20 13.33 -11.80
N TRP A 77 -0.16 14.16 -10.78
CA TRP A 77 -1.17 15.17 -10.53
C TRP A 77 -1.00 16.43 -11.39
N THR A 78 0.22 16.93 -11.54
CA THR A 78 0.51 18.15 -12.34
C THR A 78 0.16 18.00 -13.81
N THR A 79 0.32 16.81 -14.37
CA THR A 79 0.05 16.55 -15.81
C THR A 79 -1.44 16.42 -16.05
N SER A 80 -2.21 15.78 -15.15
CA SER A 80 -3.66 15.66 -15.28
C SER A 80 -4.38 16.98 -15.05
N HIS A 81 -3.91 17.83 -14.13
CA HIS A 81 -4.46 19.19 -13.92
C HIS A 81 -4.16 20.13 -15.08
N LEU A 82 -2.94 20.09 -15.62
CA LEU A 82 -2.59 20.89 -16.80
C LEU A 82 -3.44 20.51 -18.01
N LEU A 83 -3.63 19.20 -18.23
CA LEU A 83 -4.46 18.71 -19.33
C LEU A 83 -5.94 19.04 -19.12
N ALA A 84 -6.47 18.86 -17.90
CA ALA A 84 -7.84 19.21 -17.60
C ALA A 84 -8.09 20.73 -17.80
N HIS A 85 -7.13 21.56 -17.41
CA HIS A 85 -7.20 23.00 -17.65
C HIS A 85 -7.15 23.34 -19.14
N LEU A 86 -6.25 22.74 -19.92
CA LEU A 86 -6.16 22.93 -21.36
C LEU A 86 -7.40 22.44 -22.11
N MET A 87 -8.07 21.41 -21.60
CA MET A 87 -9.27 20.82 -22.18
C MET A 87 -10.58 21.38 -21.61
N GLN A 88 -10.51 22.35 -20.70
CA GLN A 88 -11.66 22.91 -19.98
C GLN A 88 -12.55 21.82 -19.32
N SER A 89 -11.93 20.73 -18.87
CA SER A 89 -12.61 19.62 -18.25
C SER A 89 -12.31 19.60 -16.75
N PRO A 90 -13.30 19.40 -15.87
CA PRO A 90 -13.05 19.33 -14.44
C PRO A 90 -12.19 18.10 -14.10
N THR A 91 -11.27 18.28 -13.14
CA THR A 91 -10.47 17.20 -12.57
C THR A 91 -11.36 16.24 -11.75
N LEU A 92 -10.84 15.07 -11.40
CA LEU A 92 -11.62 14.08 -10.67
C LEU A 92 -12.08 14.61 -9.30
N ASP A 93 -11.17 15.25 -8.54
CA ASP A 93 -11.49 15.90 -7.25
C ASP A 93 -12.55 17.00 -7.38
N GLN A 94 -12.51 17.81 -8.46
CA GLN A 94 -13.52 18.84 -8.71
C GLN A 94 -14.91 18.25 -8.94
N ARG A 95 -15.01 17.08 -9.56
CA ARG A 95 -16.29 16.37 -9.76
C ARG A 95 -16.84 15.82 -8.47
N TYR A 96 -15.98 15.23 -7.62
CA TYR A 96 -16.39 14.80 -6.30
C TYR A 96 -16.81 16.00 -5.45
N ALA A 97 -16.05 17.10 -5.50
CA ALA A 97 -16.45 18.33 -4.82
C ALA A 97 -17.81 18.88 -5.28
N GLN A 98 -18.11 18.80 -6.58
CA GLN A 98 -19.41 19.16 -7.11
C GLN A 98 -20.50 18.19 -6.62
N ALA A 99 -20.29 16.87 -6.74
CA ALA A 99 -21.26 15.88 -6.29
C ALA A 99 -21.54 15.97 -4.79
N LEU A 100 -20.53 16.24 -3.97
CA LEU A 100 -20.70 16.45 -2.53
C LEU A 100 -21.53 17.71 -2.22
N ARG A 101 -21.37 18.81 -2.98
CA ARG A 101 -22.25 19.98 -2.85
C ARG A 101 -23.70 19.67 -3.19
N GLU A 102 -23.89 18.96 -4.30
CA GLU A 102 -25.23 18.51 -4.73
C GLU A 102 -25.83 17.50 -3.75
N ALA A 103 -25.00 16.69 -3.09
CA ALA A 103 -25.40 15.82 -1.99
C ALA A 103 -25.69 16.56 -0.67
N GLY A 104 -25.56 17.90 -0.62
CA GLY A 104 -26.00 18.74 0.49
C GLY A 104 -24.91 19.28 1.40
N PHE A 105 -23.61 19.14 1.07
CA PHE A 105 -22.56 19.84 1.81
C PHE A 105 -22.54 21.33 1.47
N PRO A 106 -22.51 22.23 2.47
CA PRO A 106 -22.51 23.67 2.22
C PRO A 106 -21.19 24.13 1.55
N ASN A 107 -21.25 25.23 0.79
CA ASN A 107 -20.05 25.76 0.14
C ASN A 107 -18.94 26.12 1.13
N THR A 108 -19.27 26.47 2.36
CA THR A 108 -18.32 26.74 3.44
C THR A 108 -17.49 25.54 3.87
N ALA A 109 -17.99 24.32 3.58
CA ALA A 109 -17.24 23.08 3.83
C ALA A 109 -16.00 22.95 2.92
N PHE A 110 -15.94 23.64 1.78
CA PHE A 110 -14.88 23.47 0.79
C PHE A 110 -13.81 24.55 0.94
N ALA A 111 -12.72 24.20 1.62
CA ALA A 111 -11.55 25.04 1.77
C ALA A 111 -10.61 24.88 0.57
N LYS A 112 -10.14 25.99 0.02
CA LYS A 112 -9.07 26.03 -0.96
C LYS A 112 -7.77 26.35 -0.25
N LEU A 113 -6.70 25.61 -0.54
CA LEU A 113 -5.37 25.88 -0.01
C LEU A 113 -4.64 26.85 -0.94
N PRO A 114 -4.62 28.16 -0.63
CA PRO A 114 -4.04 29.16 -1.53
C PRO A 114 -2.52 29.10 -1.47
N ILE A 115 -1.89 29.00 -2.65
CA ILE A 115 -0.43 29.03 -2.75
C ILE A 115 0.11 30.44 -2.95
N ALA A 116 -0.71 31.34 -3.48
CA ALA A 116 -0.32 32.73 -3.69
C ALA A 116 0.03 33.39 -2.32
N HIS A 117 1.21 34.00 -2.26
CA HIS A 117 1.74 34.67 -1.06
C HIS A 117 2.08 33.76 0.13
N TRP A 118 1.98 32.42 0.00
CA TRP A 118 2.46 31.54 1.06
C TRP A 118 3.98 31.68 1.25
N ARG A 119 4.38 31.78 2.49
CA ARG A 119 5.77 31.69 2.93
C ARG A 119 5.85 30.62 4.03
N PRO A 120 6.95 29.84 4.08
CA PRO A 120 7.15 28.88 5.16
C PRO A 120 7.07 29.54 6.52
N GLU A 121 6.38 28.89 7.47
CA GLU A 121 6.28 29.34 8.87
C GLU A 121 7.50 28.90 9.70
N GLY A 122 8.31 28.00 9.18
CA GLY A 122 9.58 27.55 9.76
C GLY A 122 10.68 27.54 8.72
N ASP A 123 11.92 27.36 9.19
CA ASP A 123 13.08 27.24 8.30
C ASP A 123 12.99 25.96 7.47
N LEU A 124 13.12 26.12 6.16
CA LEU A 124 13.22 24.95 5.27
C LEU A 124 14.59 24.28 5.48
N PRO A 125 14.65 22.93 5.56
CA PRO A 125 15.92 22.26 5.70
C PRO A 125 16.81 22.48 4.49
N MET A 126 18.09 22.80 4.75
CA MET A 126 19.09 22.94 3.69
C MET A 126 19.57 21.57 3.20
N VAL A 127 19.61 21.39 1.90
CA VAL A 127 20.04 20.15 1.27
C VAL A 127 21.52 20.25 0.89
N HIS A 128 22.38 19.73 1.73
CA HIS A 128 23.83 19.71 1.48
C HIS A 128 24.24 18.46 0.67
N ASP A 129 23.68 17.33 1.00
CA ASP A 129 23.93 16.04 0.36
C ASP A 129 22.60 15.46 -0.21
N LEU A 130 22.72 14.89 -1.40
CA LEU A 130 21.57 14.35 -2.15
C LEU A 130 21.50 12.82 -2.10
N ARG A 131 22.37 12.16 -1.31
CA ARG A 131 22.26 10.72 -1.08
C ARG A 131 20.99 10.40 -0.28
N ARG A 132 20.43 9.24 -0.54
CA ARG A 132 19.21 8.76 0.12
C ARG A 132 19.32 8.81 1.65
N SER A 133 20.43 8.34 2.20
CA SER A 133 20.72 8.36 3.65
C SER A 133 20.67 9.78 4.24
N SER A 134 21.21 10.77 3.53
CA SER A 134 21.22 12.18 3.97
C SER A 134 19.85 12.84 3.85
N ILE A 135 19.10 12.53 2.78
CA ILE A 135 17.73 13.04 2.60
C ILE A 135 16.83 12.52 3.72
N ARG A 136 16.97 11.26 4.15
CA ARG A 136 16.16 10.65 5.22
C ARG A 136 16.14 11.47 6.50
N GLY A 137 17.25 12.11 6.85
CA GLY A 137 17.41 12.92 8.05
C GLY A 137 16.78 14.32 7.97
N LEU A 138 16.25 14.75 6.82
CA LEU A 138 15.66 16.08 6.69
C LEU A 138 14.35 16.20 7.48
N ALA A 139 14.21 17.30 8.22
CA ALA A 139 13.00 17.58 8.99
C ALA A 139 12.48 19.01 8.71
N TYR A 140 11.17 19.21 8.78
CA TYR A 140 10.52 20.52 8.78
C TYR A 140 9.67 20.65 10.05
N ARG A 141 9.99 21.63 10.90
CA ARG A 141 9.34 21.84 12.19
C ARG A 141 9.28 20.57 13.07
N GLY A 142 10.36 19.77 13.04
CA GLY A 142 10.45 18.51 13.76
C GLY A 142 9.85 17.31 13.04
N SER A 143 9.05 17.50 12.00
CA SER A 143 8.44 16.42 11.24
C SER A 143 9.38 15.86 10.15
N PRO A 144 9.45 14.52 9.94
CA PRO A 144 10.44 13.86 9.10
C PRO A 144 10.11 14.00 7.60
N VAL A 145 10.28 15.18 7.03
CA VAL A 145 10.02 15.45 5.60
C VAL A 145 10.88 14.58 4.66
N GLY A 146 12.09 14.22 5.08
CA GLY A 146 13.00 13.43 4.27
C GLY A 146 12.43 12.05 3.94
N ARG A 147 11.85 11.36 4.90
CA ARG A 147 11.18 10.06 4.68
C ARG A 147 9.98 10.19 3.73
N ALA A 148 9.19 11.27 3.86
CA ALA A 148 8.07 11.54 2.95
C ALA A 148 8.55 11.77 1.50
N ILE A 149 9.71 12.41 1.31
CA ILE A 149 10.33 12.61 -0.01
C ILE A 149 10.76 11.28 -0.61
N LEU A 150 11.41 10.42 0.18
CA LEU A 150 11.93 9.14 -0.29
C LEU A 150 10.83 8.12 -0.63
N GLN A 151 9.65 8.28 -0.03
CA GLN A 151 8.47 7.46 -0.36
C GLN A 151 7.90 7.79 -1.76
N VAL A 152 8.04 9.05 -2.21
CA VAL A 152 7.56 9.51 -3.52
C VAL A 152 8.74 9.69 -4.46
N ARG A 153 8.97 8.73 -5.35
CA ARG A 153 10.10 8.77 -6.27
C ARG A 153 9.90 9.84 -7.35
N PRO A 154 10.97 10.57 -7.76
CA PRO A 154 10.89 11.53 -8.85
C PRO A 154 10.48 10.88 -10.17
N GLU A 155 10.89 9.63 -10.37
CA GLU A 155 10.49 8.76 -11.47
C GLU A 155 10.35 7.33 -10.98
N PRO A 156 9.47 6.50 -11.61
CA PRO A 156 9.28 5.10 -11.21
C PRO A 156 10.56 4.27 -11.22
N MET A 157 11.55 4.70 -12.03
CA MET A 157 12.85 4.01 -12.21
C MET A 157 13.97 4.62 -11.35
N THR A 158 13.65 5.47 -10.37
CA THR A 158 14.66 5.99 -9.43
C THR A 158 15.18 4.87 -8.54
N PRO A 159 16.51 4.60 -8.51
CA PRO A 159 17.08 3.55 -7.67
C PRO A 159 16.85 3.77 -6.19
N THR A 160 16.82 2.66 -5.43
CA THR A 160 16.59 2.65 -3.98
C THR A 160 17.85 2.52 -3.15
N SER A 161 19.03 2.41 -3.77
CA SER A 161 20.31 2.30 -3.04
C SER A 161 20.58 3.56 -2.22
N GLU A 162 21.21 3.40 -1.04
CA GLU A 162 21.47 4.48 -0.09
C GLU A 162 22.39 5.57 -0.66
N ASP A 163 23.32 5.21 -1.54
CA ASP A 163 24.28 6.11 -2.17
C ASP A 163 23.77 6.79 -3.44
N HIS A 164 22.55 6.43 -3.90
CA HIS A 164 21.97 7.06 -5.08
C HIS A 164 21.73 8.56 -4.84
N LEU A 165 22.20 9.37 -5.78
CA LEU A 165 21.99 10.83 -5.75
C LEU A 165 20.65 11.22 -6.34
N TRP A 166 19.82 11.82 -5.53
CA TRP A 166 18.50 12.31 -5.93
C TRP A 166 18.60 13.67 -6.63
N PRO A 167 17.73 13.98 -7.58
CA PRO A 167 17.75 15.27 -8.27
C PRO A 167 17.46 16.42 -7.29
N ARG A 168 18.39 17.36 -7.12
CA ARG A 168 18.27 18.50 -6.19
C ARG A 168 16.95 19.24 -6.32
N ARG A 169 16.56 19.58 -7.56
CA ARG A 169 15.30 20.31 -7.81
C ARG A 169 14.06 19.54 -7.35
N TRP A 170 14.11 18.20 -7.39
CA TRP A 170 13.03 17.36 -6.89
C TRP A 170 12.95 17.42 -5.38
N VAL A 171 14.08 17.25 -4.68
CA VAL A 171 14.16 17.28 -3.22
C VAL A 171 13.70 18.63 -2.69
N GLU A 172 14.25 19.73 -3.21
CA GLU A 172 13.89 21.10 -2.79
C GLU A 172 12.39 21.40 -3.04
N LYS A 173 11.87 20.98 -4.19
CA LYS A 173 10.44 21.13 -4.51
C LYS A 173 9.55 20.32 -3.58
N SER A 174 9.98 19.11 -3.23
CA SER A 174 9.25 18.23 -2.30
C SER A 174 9.23 18.82 -0.89
N ILE A 175 10.37 19.34 -0.40
CA ILE A 175 10.43 20.06 0.88
C ILE A 175 9.43 21.21 0.91
N ARG A 176 9.42 22.05 -0.11
CA ARG A 176 8.48 23.18 -0.20
C ARG A 176 7.02 22.73 -0.27
N SER A 177 6.75 21.64 -0.97
CA SER A 177 5.41 21.06 -1.09
C SER A 177 4.92 20.52 0.25
N TYR A 178 5.77 19.80 0.95
CA TYR A 178 5.49 19.30 2.28
C TYR A 178 5.22 20.43 3.27
N ALA A 179 6.14 21.40 3.34
CA ALA A 179 6.01 22.56 4.22
C ALA A 179 4.73 23.36 3.95
N PHE A 180 4.39 23.54 2.67
CA PHE A 180 3.14 24.20 2.28
C PHE A 180 1.91 23.46 2.85
N VAL A 181 1.82 22.15 2.69
CA VAL A 181 0.70 21.38 3.20
C VAL A 181 0.65 21.42 4.71
N TYR A 182 1.78 21.18 5.36
CA TYR A 182 1.89 21.22 6.81
C TYR A 182 1.37 22.56 7.38
N ASP A 183 1.86 23.70 6.86
CA ASP A 183 1.45 25.03 7.34
C ASP A 183 -0.02 25.32 7.06
N GLN A 184 -0.52 24.98 5.86
CA GLN A 184 -1.92 25.23 5.49
C GLN A 184 -2.89 24.38 6.32
N ILE A 185 -2.56 23.11 6.57
CA ILE A 185 -3.36 22.22 7.41
C ILE A 185 -3.31 22.71 8.86
N THR A 186 -2.15 23.09 9.37
CA THR A 186 -2.00 23.71 10.71
C THR A 186 -2.92 24.92 10.89
N ARG A 187 -2.93 25.84 9.91
CA ARG A 187 -3.84 27.01 9.94
C ARG A 187 -5.30 26.59 9.91
N LEU A 188 -5.64 25.70 8.98
CA LEU A 188 -7.03 25.27 8.80
C LEU A 188 -7.57 24.58 10.06
N ILE A 189 -6.75 23.76 10.73
CA ILE A 189 -7.11 23.11 12.01
C ILE A 189 -7.42 24.18 13.07
N ARG A 190 -6.55 25.18 13.22
CA ARG A 190 -6.73 26.25 14.21
C ARG A 190 -7.93 27.15 13.90
N ASP A 191 -8.02 27.62 12.65
CA ASP A 191 -9.05 28.58 12.23
C ASP A 191 -10.44 28.00 12.31
N ARG A 192 -10.59 26.69 12.02
CA ARG A 192 -11.88 26.00 12.00
C ARG A 192 -12.12 25.09 13.21
N ARG A 193 -11.17 25.04 14.15
CA ARG A 193 -11.26 24.18 15.34
C ARG A 193 -11.52 22.72 14.96
N ILE A 194 -10.76 22.21 13.99
CA ILE A 194 -10.84 20.81 13.54
C ILE A 194 -10.45 19.89 14.70
N THR A 195 -11.21 18.84 14.90
CA THR A 195 -11.02 17.87 15.99
C THR A 195 -10.57 16.51 15.51
N ALA A 196 -10.82 16.18 14.22
CA ALA A 196 -10.29 14.97 13.59
C ALA A 196 -9.83 15.24 12.16
N LEU A 197 -8.80 14.51 11.73
CA LEU A 197 -8.32 14.43 10.36
C LEU A 197 -8.62 13.02 9.83
N ILE A 198 -9.34 12.92 8.70
CA ILE A 198 -9.53 11.65 8.01
C ILE A 198 -8.87 11.75 6.63
N THR A 199 -7.78 10.99 6.41
CA THR A 199 -6.92 11.13 5.24
C THR A 199 -6.60 9.77 4.61
N TYR A 200 -6.16 9.81 3.34
CA TYR A 200 -5.68 8.63 2.67
C TYR A 200 -4.35 8.17 3.25
N ASN A 201 -4.27 6.93 3.69
CA ASN A 201 -3.07 6.13 3.91
C ASN A 201 -1.95 6.78 4.77
N GLY A 202 -1.76 8.09 4.74
CA GLY A 202 -0.78 8.82 5.57
C GLY A 202 0.69 8.71 5.13
N ARG A 203 1.05 7.90 4.14
CA ARG A 203 2.46 7.66 3.76
C ARG A 203 3.00 8.55 2.66
N PHE A 204 2.12 9.07 1.78
CA PHE A 204 2.55 9.93 0.69
C PHE A 204 2.88 11.34 1.17
N LEU A 205 3.66 12.08 0.39
CA LEU A 205 4.24 13.37 0.76
C LEU A 205 3.23 14.33 1.39
N HIS A 206 2.06 14.49 0.80
CA HIS A 206 1.05 15.46 1.23
C HIS A 206 0.20 14.94 2.38
N ASP A 207 -0.20 13.67 2.33
CA ASP A 207 -0.96 13.04 3.39
C ASP A 207 -0.11 12.98 4.68
N ARG A 208 1.19 12.64 4.56
CA ARG A 208 2.12 12.64 5.68
C ARG A 208 2.31 14.02 6.30
N ALA A 209 2.38 15.08 5.47
CA ALA A 209 2.43 16.44 5.97
C ALA A 209 1.16 16.85 6.73
N ALA A 210 -0.02 16.43 6.25
CA ALA A 210 -1.29 16.69 6.91
C ALA A 210 -1.40 15.94 8.24
N VAL A 211 -0.98 14.68 8.26
CA VAL A 211 -0.93 13.84 9.48
C VAL A 211 0.00 14.45 10.52
N ALA A 212 1.20 14.87 10.11
CA ALA A 212 2.15 15.52 11.00
C ALA A 212 1.57 16.80 11.63
N ALA A 213 0.96 17.67 10.81
CA ALA A 213 0.32 18.89 11.30
C ALA A 213 -0.83 18.60 12.28
N ALA A 214 -1.63 17.56 12.03
CA ALA A 214 -2.71 17.14 12.92
C ALA A 214 -2.17 16.63 14.27
N ARG A 215 -1.16 15.79 14.25
CA ARG A 215 -0.53 15.22 15.46
C ARG A 215 0.13 16.27 16.33
N ASP A 216 0.84 17.22 15.72
CA ASP A 216 1.48 18.33 16.44
C ASP A 216 0.48 19.22 17.15
N LEU A 217 -0.79 19.18 16.74
CA LEU A 217 -1.89 19.91 17.35
C LEU A 217 -2.81 19.04 18.23
N GLY A 218 -2.47 17.78 18.43
CA GLY A 218 -3.27 16.83 19.21
C GLY A 218 -4.60 16.45 18.57
N VAL A 219 -4.71 16.59 17.24
CA VAL A 219 -5.92 16.24 16.48
C VAL A 219 -5.90 14.75 16.14
N SER A 220 -7.02 14.07 16.37
CA SER A 220 -7.17 12.63 16.08
C SER A 220 -7.05 12.35 14.58
N VAL A 221 -6.39 11.24 14.22
CA VAL A 221 -6.18 10.86 12.84
C VAL A 221 -6.83 9.51 12.56
N VAL A 222 -7.60 9.45 11.47
CA VAL A 222 -8.13 8.22 10.90
C VAL A 222 -7.63 8.11 9.45
N TYR A 223 -7.20 6.92 9.08
CA TYR A 223 -6.75 6.64 7.73
C TYR A 223 -7.82 5.86 6.98
N TYR A 224 -7.99 6.18 5.70
CA TYR A 224 -8.70 5.30 4.78
C TYR A 224 -7.76 4.73 3.73
N ASP A 225 -8.01 3.49 3.33
CA ASP A 225 -7.24 2.79 2.29
C ASP A 225 -8.16 1.83 1.52
N LEU A 226 -7.59 1.05 0.62
CA LEU A 226 -8.31 -0.02 -0.06
C LEU A 226 -8.87 -1.02 0.95
N GLY A 227 -10.12 -1.38 0.80
CA GLY A 227 -10.78 -2.44 1.55
C GLY A 227 -10.34 -3.85 1.11
N GLY A 228 -11.07 -4.85 1.54
CA GLY A 228 -10.94 -6.20 1.01
C GLY A 228 -11.52 -6.33 -0.40
N LEU A 229 -11.35 -7.51 -1.02
CA LEU A 229 -11.85 -7.76 -2.38
C LEU A 229 -13.37 -7.63 -2.52
N ASP A 230 -14.10 -7.96 -1.45
CA ASP A 230 -15.57 -7.93 -1.42
C ASP A 230 -16.13 -6.66 -0.78
N THR A 231 -15.25 -5.70 -0.42
CA THR A 231 -15.59 -4.40 0.16
C THR A 231 -15.08 -3.26 -0.74
N GLY A 232 -15.26 -2.01 -0.35
CA GLY A 232 -14.82 -0.87 -1.14
C GLY A 232 -13.58 -0.18 -0.56
N PHE A 233 -13.59 0.07 0.75
CA PHE A 233 -12.54 0.80 1.45
C PHE A 233 -12.42 0.31 2.89
N ASP A 234 -11.31 0.61 3.51
CA ASP A 234 -11.03 0.33 4.93
C ASP A 234 -10.81 1.63 5.70
N LEU A 235 -11.07 1.60 7.00
CA LEU A 235 -10.75 2.67 7.95
C LEU A 235 -9.89 2.09 9.06
N THR A 236 -8.89 2.86 9.52
CA THR A 236 -8.07 2.51 10.67
C THR A 236 -7.54 3.75 11.37
N THR A 237 -7.36 3.65 12.69
CA THR A 237 -6.62 4.62 13.50
C THR A 237 -5.15 4.26 13.63
N ASP A 238 -4.78 3.04 13.21
CA ASP A 238 -3.42 2.53 13.27
C ASP A 238 -2.59 3.04 12.08
N GLU A 239 -1.29 3.15 12.27
CA GLU A 239 -0.38 3.52 11.18
C GLU A 239 -0.49 2.54 10.01
N THR A 240 -0.41 3.09 8.80
CA THR A 240 -0.36 2.24 7.61
C THR A 240 0.87 1.34 7.66
N HIS A 241 0.65 0.04 7.48
CA HIS A 241 1.65 -1.03 7.63
C HIS A 241 2.17 -1.23 9.06
N ASP A 242 1.45 -0.78 10.08
CA ASP A 242 1.59 -1.37 11.41
C ASP A 242 1.02 -2.80 11.34
N TRP A 243 1.92 -3.75 11.10
CA TRP A 243 1.51 -5.13 10.89
C TRP A 243 1.11 -5.84 12.17
N SER A 244 1.62 -5.43 13.32
CA SER A 244 1.15 -5.95 14.61
C SER A 244 -0.31 -5.58 14.84
N ALA A 245 -0.66 -4.30 14.70
CA ALA A 245 -2.05 -3.84 14.79
C ALA A 245 -2.95 -4.51 13.73
N LEU A 246 -2.44 -4.69 12.50
CA LEU A 246 -3.18 -5.39 11.45
C LEU A 246 -3.45 -6.85 11.82
N GLN A 247 -2.49 -7.57 12.38
CA GLN A 247 -2.65 -8.96 12.80
C GLN A 247 -3.61 -9.11 13.98
N ASP A 248 -3.62 -8.17 14.91
CA ASP A 248 -4.61 -8.14 15.99
C ASP A 248 -6.02 -7.88 15.45
N ARG A 249 -6.16 -7.03 14.43
CA ARG A 249 -7.43 -6.87 13.69
C ARG A 249 -7.85 -8.16 13.01
N MET A 250 -6.93 -8.90 12.39
CA MET A 250 -7.22 -10.21 11.76
C MET A 250 -7.75 -11.20 12.80
N LYS A 251 -7.08 -11.34 13.93
CA LYS A 251 -7.50 -12.22 15.04
C LYS A 251 -8.88 -11.83 15.57
N SER A 252 -9.10 -10.53 15.80
CA SER A 252 -10.38 -10.00 16.26
C SER A 252 -11.52 -10.22 15.27
N MET A 253 -11.26 -9.97 13.99
CA MET A 253 -12.21 -10.20 12.91
C MET A 253 -12.56 -11.68 12.80
N TYR A 254 -11.55 -12.56 12.80
CA TYR A 254 -11.73 -14.00 12.73
C TYR A 254 -12.54 -14.55 13.90
N ALA A 255 -12.33 -14.04 15.12
CA ALA A 255 -13.07 -14.45 16.31
C ALA A 255 -14.55 -14.07 16.28
N ARG A 256 -14.90 -12.94 15.65
CA ARG A 256 -16.29 -12.43 15.57
C ARG A 256 -17.13 -13.08 14.47
N TRP A 257 -16.50 -13.64 13.44
CA TRP A 257 -17.22 -14.25 12.32
C TRP A 257 -17.66 -15.68 12.62
N PRO A 258 -18.82 -16.13 12.13
CA PRO A 258 -19.24 -17.54 12.22
C PRO A 258 -18.19 -18.45 11.59
N ARG A 259 -17.88 -19.56 12.26
CA ARG A 259 -16.75 -20.42 11.88
C ARG A 259 -16.83 -20.90 10.43
N GLU A 260 -17.97 -21.42 10.01
CA GLU A 260 -18.16 -21.98 8.67
C GLU A 260 -17.96 -20.93 7.58
N GLU A 261 -18.52 -19.72 7.77
CA GLU A 261 -18.39 -18.61 6.82
C GLU A 261 -16.96 -18.11 6.72
N ARG A 262 -16.26 -17.88 7.87
CA ARG A 262 -14.91 -17.35 7.88
C ARG A 262 -13.91 -18.29 7.23
N ASP A 263 -14.06 -19.60 7.45
CA ASP A 263 -13.18 -20.61 6.90
C ASP A 263 -13.40 -20.75 5.38
N GLU A 264 -14.66 -20.67 4.90
CA GLU A 264 -14.96 -20.66 3.48
C GLU A 264 -14.43 -19.41 2.79
N VAL A 265 -14.77 -18.23 3.33
CA VAL A 265 -14.40 -16.93 2.73
C VAL A 265 -12.89 -16.73 2.75
N GLY A 266 -12.22 -17.03 3.87
CA GLY A 266 -10.77 -16.90 3.98
C GLY A 266 -10.03 -17.85 3.06
N SER A 267 -10.46 -19.11 2.97
CA SER A 267 -9.87 -20.11 2.06
C SER A 267 -10.06 -19.71 0.59
N ARG A 268 -11.19 -19.10 0.24
CA ARG A 268 -11.50 -18.66 -1.12
C ARG A 268 -10.44 -17.70 -1.68
N TRP A 269 -9.89 -16.81 -0.84
CA TRP A 269 -8.83 -15.91 -1.27
C TRP A 269 -7.62 -16.65 -1.82
N PHE A 270 -7.14 -17.67 -1.13
CA PHE A 270 -6.00 -18.50 -1.55
C PHE A 270 -6.31 -19.31 -2.80
N LEU A 271 -7.51 -19.91 -2.85
CA LEU A 271 -7.95 -20.72 -3.99
C LEU A 271 -8.10 -19.88 -5.27
N ASP A 272 -8.59 -18.64 -5.15
CA ASP A 272 -8.73 -17.75 -6.31
C ASP A 272 -7.37 -17.27 -6.80
N ARG A 273 -6.41 -17.00 -5.90
CA ARG A 273 -5.06 -16.63 -6.27
C ARG A 273 -4.30 -17.77 -6.94
N SER A 274 -4.32 -18.96 -6.36
CA SER A 274 -3.65 -20.13 -6.93
C SER A 274 -4.26 -20.59 -8.27
N ALA A 275 -5.52 -20.23 -8.51
CA ALA A 275 -6.20 -20.46 -9.79
C ALA A 275 -6.10 -19.29 -10.76
N HIS A 276 -5.26 -18.27 -10.47
CA HIS A 276 -5.07 -17.06 -11.27
C HIS A 276 -6.37 -16.27 -11.53
N ARG A 277 -7.34 -16.34 -10.61
CA ARG A 277 -8.63 -15.65 -10.71
C ARG A 277 -8.71 -14.36 -9.91
N ASP A 278 -7.76 -14.10 -8.99
CA ASP A 278 -7.71 -12.86 -8.20
C ASP A 278 -7.22 -11.69 -9.07
N PRO A 279 -8.06 -10.66 -9.33
CA PRO A 279 -7.68 -9.53 -10.16
C PRO A 279 -6.54 -8.68 -9.55
N TRP A 280 -6.39 -8.68 -8.22
CA TRP A 280 -5.29 -7.97 -7.55
C TRP A 280 -3.97 -8.71 -7.69
N ASN A 281 -4.02 -10.03 -7.90
CA ASN A 281 -2.83 -10.83 -8.15
C ASN A 281 -2.36 -10.76 -9.62
N ALA A 282 -3.22 -10.38 -10.54
CA ALA A 282 -2.93 -10.38 -11.98
C ALA A 282 -1.62 -9.64 -12.34
N HIS A 283 -1.31 -8.54 -11.62
CA HIS A 283 -0.08 -7.78 -11.83
C HIS A 283 1.19 -8.55 -11.42
N PHE A 284 1.10 -9.41 -10.40
CA PHE A 284 2.24 -10.17 -9.88
C PHE A 284 2.48 -11.47 -10.62
N ILE A 285 1.46 -12.02 -11.27
CA ILE A 285 1.54 -13.26 -12.08
C ILE A 285 1.64 -12.97 -13.59
N ASP A 286 1.62 -11.70 -14.01
CA ASP A 286 1.77 -11.32 -15.41
C ASP A 286 3.04 -11.95 -16.01
N GLY A 287 2.90 -12.63 -17.17
CA GLY A 287 3.96 -13.37 -17.83
C GLY A 287 4.26 -14.77 -17.26
N GLN A 288 3.63 -15.19 -16.16
CA GLN A 288 3.62 -16.58 -15.74
C GLN A 288 2.54 -17.36 -16.51
N LYS A 289 2.80 -18.64 -16.75
CA LYS A 289 1.83 -19.55 -17.38
C LYS A 289 1.28 -20.47 -16.29
N GLN A 290 -0.01 -20.43 -16.06
CA GLN A 290 -0.66 -21.30 -15.07
C GLN A 290 -0.30 -22.77 -15.31
N GLY A 291 0.18 -23.45 -14.27
CA GLY A 291 0.59 -24.84 -14.32
C GLY A 291 1.98 -25.10 -14.91
N GLU A 292 2.71 -24.07 -15.35
CA GLU A 292 4.07 -24.24 -15.88
C GLU A 292 5.03 -24.63 -14.75
N GLN A 293 5.63 -25.79 -14.90
CA GLN A 293 6.59 -26.37 -13.95
C GLN A 293 8.03 -26.15 -14.40
N VAL A 294 8.95 -26.40 -13.51
CA VAL A 294 10.39 -26.43 -13.76
C VAL A 294 10.96 -27.72 -13.17
N GLU A 295 11.96 -28.28 -13.85
CA GLU A 295 12.73 -29.40 -13.29
C GLU A 295 13.61 -28.88 -12.15
N LEU A 296 13.38 -29.40 -10.94
CA LEU A 296 14.12 -29.02 -9.76
C LEU A 296 15.41 -29.83 -9.62
N PRO A 297 16.47 -29.27 -9.03
CA PRO A 297 17.70 -29.99 -8.77
C PRO A 297 17.44 -31.17 -7.81
N GLN A 298 18.03 -32.32 -8.11
CA GLN A 298 17.86 -33.52 -7.27
C GLN A 298 18.58 -33.34 -5.94
N GLY A 299 17.92 -33.71 -4.85
CA GLY A 299 18.44 -33.67 -3.49
C GLY A 299 17.43 -34.24 -2.50
N ASP A 300 17.80 -34.28 -1.22
CA ASP A 300 16.95 -34.77 -0.14
C ASP A 300 15.92 -33.70 0.32
N CYS A 301 16.20 -32.42 0.02
CA CYS A 301 15.33 -31.32 0.37
C CYS A 301 15.52 -30.15 -0.62
N THR A 302 14.44 -29.73 -1.24
CA THR A 302 14.39 -28.53 -2.06
C THR A 302 13.87 -27.34 -1.25
N VAL A 303 14.77 -26.42 -0.94
CA VAL A 303 14.45 -25.14 -0.29
C VAL A 303 14.19 -24.10 -1.35
N VAL A 304 12.98 -23.55 -1.40
CA VAL A 304 12.65 -22.48 -2.34
C VAL A 304 12.55 -21.14 -1.61
N TYR A 305 13.46 -20.23 -1.95
CA TYR A 305 13.45 -18.86 -1.47
C TYR A 305 12.68 -17.95 -2.44
N PHE A 306 11.56 -17.42 -2.00
CA PHE A 306 10.80 -16.40 -2.75
C PHE A 306 11.22 -14.99 -2.30
N SER A 307 11.85 -14.25 -3.20
CA SER A 307 12.26 -12.88 -2.87
C SER A 307 11.06 -11.94 -2.73
N SER A 308 11.20 -10.95 -1.85
CA SER A 308 10.17 -9.92 -1.58
C SER A 308 10.45 -8.64 -2.35
N SER A 309 9.43 -7.77 -2.42
CA SER A 309 9.55 -6.38 -2.88
C SER A 309 9.52 -5.48 -1.65
N SER A 310 10.69 -5.08 -1.15
CA SER A 310 10.85 -4.33 0.11
C SER A 310 10.58 -2.83 0.01
N ASP A 311 10.42 -2.29 -1.18
CA ASP A 311 10.29 -0.85 -1.40
C ASP A 311 8.94 -0.24 -0.98
N GLU A 312 7.92 -1.06 -0.76
CA GLU A 312 6.62 -0.57 -0.28
C GLU A 312 6.64 -0.18 1.20
N ILE A 313 7.50 -0.82 1.98
CA ILE A 313 7.62 -0.63 3.43
C ILE A 313 8.83 0.24 3.81
N ALA A 314 9.73 0.49 2.88
CA ALA A 314 10.84 1.38 3.11
C ALA A 314 10.35 2.80 3.47
N GLU A 315 11.02 3.47 4.41
CA GLU A 315 10.73 4.84 4.83
C GLU A 315 9.42 5.04 5.62
N LEU A 316 8.79 3.97 6.09
CA LEU A 316 7.70 4.07 7.06
C LEU A 316 8.27 4.30 8.47
N ASP A 317 7.46 4.93 9.34
CA ASP A 317 7.86 5.19 10.74
C ASP A 317 7.46 4.04 11.67
N VAL A 318 7.36 2.83 11.14
CA VAL A 318 7.02 1.62 11.91
C VAL A 318 8.30 0.89 12.29
N ASP A 319 8.42 0.56 13.56
CA ASP A 319 9.53 -0.25 14.07
C ASP A 319 9.19 -1.73 13.84
N TRP A 320 9.93 -2.34 12.92
CA TRP A 320 9.84 -3.77 12.68
C TRP A 320 11.07 -4.48 13.25
N SER A 321 10.83 -5.56 13.97
CA SER A 321 11.92 -6.41 14.47
C SER A 321 12.59 -7.15 13.29
N GLU A 322 13.70 -6.64 12.83
CA GLU A 322 14.53 -7.23 11.78
C GLU A 322 15.67 -8.03 12.40
N TYR A 323 15.54 -9.37 12.46
CA TYR A 323 16.55 -10.23 13.11
C TYR A 323 17.72 -10.59 12.19
N PHE A 324 17.53 -10.47 10.87
CA PHE A 324 18.51 -10.93 9.85
C PHE A 324 18.97 -9.81 8.93
N GLY A 325 18.91 -8.57 9.38
CA GLY A 325 19.22 -7.41 8.57
C GLY A 325 18.29 -7.27 7.37
N ASP A 326 18.83 -6.86 6.23
CA ASP A 326 18.04 -6.74 5.01
C ASP A 326 17.86 -8.10 4.29
N GLN A 327 17.05 -8.08 3.23
CA GLN A 327 16.80 -9.29 2.42
C GLN A 327 18.07 -9.88 1.80
N HIS A 328 19.09 -9.06 1.50
CA HIS A 328 20.34 -9.51 0.89
C HIS A 328 21.17 -10.31 1.91
N GLU A 329 21.25 -9.83 3.14
CA GLU A 329 21.93 -10.51 4.24
C GLU A 329 21.21 -11.82 4.59
N ALA A 330 19.90 -11.76 4.69
CA ALA A 330 19.07 -12.92 5.00
C ALA A 330 19.22 -14.06 3.96
N VAL A 331 19.20 -13.75 2.67
CA VAL A 331 19.33 -14.79 1.62
C VAL A 331 20.74 -15.37 1.54
N ARG A 332 21.80 -14.57 1.84
CA ARG A 332 23.17 -15.11 1.96
C ARG A 332 23.25 -16.14 3.07
N LEU A 333 22.69 -15.83 4.22
CA LEU A 333 22.69 -16.76 5.36
C LEU A 333 21.94 -18.07 5.03
N VAL A 334 20.78 -18.00 4.38
CA VAL A 334 20.05 -19.16 3.91
C VAL A 334 20.91 -20.01 2.97
N ALA A 335 21.59 -19.37 2.02
CA ALA A 335 22.46 -20.07 1.06
C ALA A 335 23.63 -20.76 1.76
N ASP A 336 24.25 -20.11 2.74
CA ASP A 336 25.35 -20.68 3.51
C ASP A 336 24.90 -21.88 4.34
N ILE A 337 23.70 -21.83 4.95
CA ILE A 337 23.13 -22.94 5.68
C ILE A 337 22.82 -24.09 4.74
N CYS A 338 22.12 -23.88 3.63
CA CYS A 338 21.77 -24.92 2.67
C CYS A 338 23.03 -25.61 2.12
N ARG A 339 24.11 -24.86 1.86
CA ARG A 339 25.37 -25.40 1.34
C ARG A 339 26.09 -26.31 2.36
N ARG A 340 25.94 -26.04 3.66
CA ARG A 340 26.51 -26.88 4.73
C ARG A 340 25.75 -28.18 4.99
N ILE A 341 24.47 -28.25 4.58
CA ILE A 341 23.66 -29.44 4.84
C ILE A 341 23.67 -30.32 3.60
N PRO A 342 24.25 -31.53 3.67
CA PRO A 342 24.26 -32.44 2.53
C PRO A 342 22.83 -32.77 2.03
N GLY A 343 22.66 -32.85 0.73
CA GLY A 343 21.37 -33.15 0.11
C GLY A 343 20.38 -31.96 -0.02
N TYR A 344 20.67 -30.84 0.61
CA TYR A 344 19.81 -29.65 0.46
C TYR A 344 20.11 -28.91 -0.84
N ARG A 345 19.06 -28.46 -1.53
CA ARG A 345 19.14 -27.69 -2.77
C ARG A 345 18.43 -26.37 -2.62
N LEU A 346 19.13 -25.30 -2.91
CA LEU A 346 18.56 -23.94 -2.85
C LEU A 346 18.08 -23.51 -4.24
N VAL A 347 16.80 -23.21 -4.34
CA VAL A 347 16.18 -22.58 -5.50
C VAL A 347 15.80 -21.14 -5.12
N ILE A 348 16.20 -20.17 -5.91
CA ILE A 348 15.81 -18.76 -5.71
C ILE A 348 14.82 -18.34 -6.79
N ARG A 349 13.62 -17.92 -6.39
CA ARG A 349 12.63 -17.29 -7.27
C ARG A 349 12.70 -15.78 -7.10
N SER A 350 13.17 -15.08 -8.11
CA SER A 350 13.11 -13.63 -8.17
C SER A 350 11.69 -13.13 -8.29
N HIS A 351 11.33 -12.12 -7.48
CA HIS A 351 9.97 -11.57 -7.48
C HIS A 351 9.59 -11.03 -8.87
N PRO A 352 8.46 -11.43 -9.46
CA PRO A 352 8.07 -11.02 -10.81
C PRO A 352 8.02 -9.51 -11.02
N HIS A 353 7.66 -8.74 -9.99
CA HIS A 353 7.63 -7.28 -10.04
C HIS A 353 9.00 -6.62 -10.28
N LYS A 354 10.12 -7.35 -10.11
CA LYS A 354 11.47 -6.84 -10.46
C LYS A 354 11.57 -6.44 -11.93
N ARG A 355 10.75 -6.99 -12.84
CA ARG A 355 10.64 -6.56 -14.24
C ARG A 355 10.33 -5.06 -14.40
N HIS A 356 9.70 -4.46 -13.40
CA HIS A 356 9.24 -3.07 -13.40
C HIS A 356 10.05 -2.18 -12.47
N LYS A 357 11.17 -2.68 -11.93
CA LYS A 357 12.06 -1.95 -11.01
C LYS A 357 13.19 -1.25 -11.75
N PRO A 358 13.87 -0.27 -11.11
CA PRO A 358 15.06 0.36 -11.63
C PRO A 358 16.12 -0.66 -12.03
N THR A 359 16.79 -0.43 -13.16
CA THR A 359 17.82 -1.34 -13.67
C THR A 359 18.94 -1.56 -12.67
N GLN A 360 19.32 -0.53 -11.90
CA GLN A 360 20.35 -0.64 -10.86
C GLN A 360 19.92 -1.59 -9.74
N ASP A 361 18.70 -1.44 -9.19
CA ASP A 361 18.18 -2.30 -8.12
C ASP A 361 18.06 -3.76 -8.57
N VAL A 362 17.68 -3.96 -9.84
CA VAL A 362 17.61 -5.29 -10.45
C VAL A 362 19.01 -5.88 -10.63
N ALA A 363 19.98 -5.08 -11.10
CA ALA A 363 21.35 -5.53 -11.28
C ALA A 363 22.04 -5.87 -9.94
N GLU A 364 21.72 -5.15 -8.86
CA GLU A 364 22.21 -5.47 -7.51
C GLU A 364 21.70 -6.83 -7.04
N TRP A 365 20.40 -7.10 -7.26
CA TRP A 365 19.83 -8.39 -6.94
C TRP A 365 20.44 -9.55 -7.75
N TYR A 366 20.62 -9.37 -9.07
CA TYR A 366 21.22 -10.42 -9.90
C TYR A 366 22.69 -10.67 -9.57
N ARG A 367 23.47 -9.61 -9.25
CA ARG A 367 24.84 -9.78 -8.75
C ARG A 367 24.89 -10.59 -7.46
N LEU A 368 23.95 -10.36 -6.54
CA LEU A 368 23.80 -11.14 -5.32
C LEU A 368 23.50 -12.61 -5.63
N VAL A 369 22.58 -12.88 -6.55
CA VAL A 369 22.24 -14.26 -6.94
C VAL A 369 23.45 -14.97 -7.59
N ASP A 370 24.21 -14.24 -8.43
CA ASP A 370 25.45 -14.75 -9.03
C ASP A 370 26.55 -15.03 -7.99
N GLU A 371 26.62 -14.22 -6.92
CA GLU A 371 27.50 -14.43 -5.77
C GLU A 371 27.10 -15.68 -4.97
N ILE A 372 25.81 -15.79 -4.67
CA ILE A 372 25.23 -16.91 -3.90
C ILE A 372 25.35 -18.25 -4.65
N LYS A 373 25.22 -18.25 -5.97
CA LYS A 373 25.22 -19.47 -6.81
C LYS A 373 24.24 -20.53 -6.29
N PRO A 374 22.93 -20.25 -6.28
CA PRO A 374 21.93 -21.26 -5.92
C PRO A 374 21.97 -22.46 -6.90
N ASP A 375 21.45 -23.60 -6.50
CA ASP A 375 21.35 -24.77 -7.39
C ASP A 375 20.45 -24.49 -8.60
N LEU A 376 19.43 -23.61 -8.44
CA LEU A 376 18.60 -23.10 -9.53
C LEU A 376 18.17 -21.67 -9.25
N HIS A 377 18.28 -20.81 -10.26
CA HIS A 377 17.71 -19.47 -10.24
C HIS A 377 16.59 -19.34 -11.27
N ILE A 378 15.39 -18.96 -10.78
CA ILE A 378 14.23 -18.64 -11.60
C ILE A 378 14.06 -17.15 -11.61
N ASP A 379 14.38 -16.51 -12.72
CA ASP A 379 14.39 -15.06 -12.83
C ASP A 379 12.98 -14.45 -12.89
N ALA A 380 12.89 -13.13 -12.82
CA ALA A 380 11.63 -12.40 -12.81
C ALA A 380 10.81 -12.54 -14.12
N HIS A 381 11.46 -12.87 -15.25
CA HIS A 381 10.82 -13.03 -16.57
C HIS A 381 10.40 -14.48 -16.86
N SER A 382 10.77 -15.42 -16.00
CA SER A 382 10.45 -16.84 -16.18
C SER A 382 8.94 -17.06 -16.22
N PRO A 383 8.45 -17.89 -17.16
CA PRO A 383 7.03 -18.25 -17.23
C PRO A 383 6.60 -19.28 -16.17
N VAL A 384 7.52 -19.77 -15.35
CA VAL A 384 7.24 -20.75 -14.28
C VAL A 384 6.17 -20.20 -13.34
N ASP A 385 5.14 -21.00 -13.10
CA ASP A 385 4.08 -20.70 -12.15
C ASP A 385 4.62 -20.77 -10.71
N SER A 386 4.52 -19.65 -10.00
CA SER A 386 4.98 -19.56 -8.60
C SER A 386 4.21 -20.53 -7.68
N TYR A 387 2.96 -20.85 -7.99
CA TYR A 387 2.16 -21.82 -7.21
C TYR A 387 2.58 -23.25 -7.47
N GLU A 388 2.97 -23.59 -8.71
CA GLU A 388 3.55 -24.91 -9.02
C GLU A 388 4.91 -25.07 -8.33
N LEU A 389 5.76 -24.04 -8.42
CA LEU A 389 7.04 -24.04 -7.73
C LEU A 389 6.87 -24.20 -6.20
N MET A 390 5.89 -23.52 -5.61
CA MET A 390 5.55 -23.67 -4.19
C MET A 390 5.12 -25.10 -3.84
N ARG A 391 4.31 -25.73 -4.71
CA ARG A 391 3.88 -27.14 -4.51
C ARG A 391 5.04 -28.12 -4.57
N GLN A 392 6.03 -27.87 -5.42
CA GLN A 392 7.22 -28.70 -5.56
C GLN A 392 8.22 -28.53 -4.40
N ALA A 393 8.18 -27.42 -3.67
CA ALA A 393 9.09 -27.13 -2.55
C ALA A 393 8.88 -28.07 -1.36
N ASP A 394 9.97 -28.53 -0.72
CA ASP A 394 9.93 -29.18 0.60
C ASP A 394 9.92 -28.15 1.73
N LEU A 395 10.49 -26.97 1.50
CA LEU A 395 10.53 -25.84 2.42
C LEU A 395 10.43 -24.53 1.63
N VAL A 396 9.55 -23.65 2.05
CA VAL A 396 9.43 -22.28 1.51
C VAL A 396 10.05 -21.30 2.49
N ILE A 397 10.93 -20.44 1.98
CA ILE A 397 11.53 -19.35 2.76
C ILE A 397 11.22 -18.03 2.05
N THR A 398 10.89 -16.99 2.82
CA THR A 398 10.68 -15.64 2.29
C THR A 398 11.11 -14.58 3.30
N TYR A 399 11.39 -13.37 2.81
CA TYR A 399 11.72 -12.23 3.67
C TYR A 399 10.47 -11.47 4.16
N GLY A 400 9.26 -11.84 3.71
CA GLY A 400 8.01 -11.17 4.12
C GLY A 400 6.96 -11.10 3.00
N SER A 401 7.22 -11.79 1.89
CA SER A 401 6.26 -11.90 0.78
C SER A 401 5.00 -12.62 1.20
N THR A 402 3.84 -12.21 0.67
CA THR A 402 2.56 -12.93 0.82
C THR A 402 2.61 -14.36 0.30
N THR A 403 3.58 -14.72 -0.54
CA THR A 403 3.85 -16.12 -0.95
C THR A 403 4.06 -17.04 0.27
N GLY A 404 4.59 -16.51 1.38
CA GLY A 404 4.75 -17.30 2.61
C GLY A 404 3.42 -17.72 3.22
N VAL A 405 2.46 -16.82 3.37
CA VAL A 405 1.14 -17.19 3.91
C VAL A 405 0.35 -18.06 2.92
N GLU A 406 0.57 -17.91 1.62
CA GLU A 406 -0.01 -18.78 0.59
C GLU A 406 0.56 -20.20 0.68
N ALA A 407 1.88 -20.33 0.91
CA ALA A 407 2.53 -21.62 1.14
C ALA A 407 2.07 -22.28 2.45
N ALA A 408 1.90 -21.50 3.51
CA ALA A 408 1.37 -21.99 4.78
C ALA A 408 -0.06 -22.55 4.63
N PHE A 409 -0.93 -21.84 3.90
CA PHE A 409 -2.27 -22.35 3.56
C PHE A 409 -2.22 -23.63 2.74
N ALA A 410 -1.24 -23.77 1.84
CA ALA A 410 -1.02 -25.00 1.07
C ALA A 410 -0.39 -26.13 1.90
N GLY A 411 -0.21 -25.96 3.21
CA GLY A 411 0.34 -26.98 4.11
C GLY A 411 1.85 -27.19 4.00
N LYS A 412 2.59 -26.22 3.43
CA LYS A 412 4.04 -26.30 3.34
C LYS A 412 4.71 -25.80 4.62
N PRO A 413 5.89 -26.35 4.98
CA PRO A 413 6.78 -25.72 5.95
C PRO A 413 7.19 -24.33 5.44
N VAL A 414 7.04 -23.30 6.27
CA VAL A 414 7.35 -21.92 5.90
C VAL A 414 8.24 -21.26 6.94
N ILE A 415 9.28 -20.59 6.48
CA ILE A 415 10.14 -19.71 7.30
C ILE A 415 10.04 -18.28 6.77
N VAL A 416 9.80 -17.32 7.68
CA VAL A 416 9.75 -15.88 7.38
C VAL A 416 10.90 -15.21 8.09
N LEU A 417 11.76 -14.49 7.35
CA LEU A 417 13.00 -13.90 7.87
C LEU A 417 12.89 -12.40 8.16
N GLY A 418 11.98 -11.71 7.47
CA GLY A 418 11.74 -10.28 7.64
C GLY A 418 10.33 -10.00 8.14
N PRO A 419 10.01 -8.72 8.34
CA PRO A 419 8.69 -8.30 8.77
C PRO A 419 7.63 -8.69 7.73
N SER A 420 6.48 -9.16 8.20
CA SER A 420 5.36 -9.53 7.35
C SER A 420 4.01 -9.26 8.00
N ALA A 421 2.97 -9.14 7.19
CA ALA A 421 1.61 -8.94 7.67
C ALA A 421 0.98 -10.22 8.29
N TYR A 422 1.74 -11.29 8.50
CA TYR A 422 1.24 -12.60 8.99
C TYR A 422 2.21 -13.34 9.93
N ASP A 423 3.34 -12.73 10.29
CA ASP A 423 4.39 -13.36 11.10
C ASP A 423 3.98 -13.67 12.56
N GLU A 424 2.93 -13.02 13.07
CA GLU A 424 2.35 -13.28 14.38
C GLU A 424 1.10 -14.18 14.34
N LEU A 425 0.73 -14.69 13.17
CA LEU A 425 -0.43 -15.57 13.02
C LEU A 425 -0.14 -17.03 13.33
N ASP A 426 1.10 -17.40 13.68
CA ASP A 426 1.56 -18.77 13.91
C ASP A 426 1.27 -19.73 12.72
N CYS A 427 1.30 -19.19 11.50
CA CYS A 427 1.20 -19.97 10.27
C CYS A 427 2.56 -20.22 9.61
N ALA A 428 3.64 -19.61 10.11
CA ALA A 428 5.00 -19.74 9.65
C ALA A 428 5.99 -19.76 10.83
N VAL A 429 7.18 -20.30 10.63
CA VAL A 429 8.26 -20.23 11.61
C VAL A 429 9.03 -18.91 11.43
N ARG A 430 9.22 -18.16 12.51
CA ARG A 430 10.01 -16.93 12.53
C ARG A 430 11.24 -17.10 13.43
N PRO A 431 12.38 -17.53 12.89
CA PRO A 431 13.62 -17.63 13.65
C PRO A 431 14.11 -16.23 14.07
N ARG A 432 14.89 -16.16 15.13
CA ARG A 432 15.42 -14.90 15.65
C ARG A 432 16.94 -14.83 15.61
N THR A 433 17.60 -15.98 15.51
CA THR A 433 19.05 -16.10 15.45
C THR A 433 19.46 -16.98 14.26
N PRO A 434 20.71 -16.93 13.79
CA PRO A 434 21.23 -17.84 12.77
C PRO A 434 21.11 -19.33 13.17
N ASP A 435 21.28 -19.66 14.44
CA ASP A 435 21.15 -21.03 14.94
C ASP A 435 19.68 -21.49 14.90
N ASP A 436 18.73 -20.61 15.32
CA ASP A 436 17.29 -20.91 15.17
C ASP A 436 16.90 -21.11 13.71
N LEU A 437 17.52 -20.36 12.79
CA LEU A 437 17.27 -20.51 11.35
C LEU A 437 17.77 -21.83 10.83
N GLU A 438 19.01 -22.24 11.19
CA GLU A 438 19.54 -23.51 10.77
C GLU A 438 18.70 -24.68 11.32
N GLU A 439 18.30 -24.59 12.58
CA GLU A 439 17.41 -25.59 13.21
C GLU A 439 16.04 -25.66 12.49
N ALA A 440 15.42 -24.51 12.20
CA ALA A 440 14.15 -24.44 11.48
C ALA A 440 14.25 -25.03 10.06
N ILE A 441 15.37 -24.79 9.35
CA ILE A 441 15.64 -25.38 8.03
C ILE A 441 15.77 -26.90 8.13
N ARG A 442 16.42 -27.42 9.16
CA ARG A 442 16.56 -28.87 9.38
C ARG A 442 15.24 -29.55 9.76
N GLN A 443 14.48 -28.93 10.65
CA GLN A 443 13.23 -29.50 11.17
C GLN A 443 12.08 -29.44 10.16
N ARG A 444 12.00 -28.38 9.34
CA ARG A 444 10.92 -28.18 8.36
C ARG A 444 9.53 -28.33 8.97
N ASN A 445 9.34 -27.74 10.14
CA ASN A 445 8.07 -27.84 10.87
C ASN A 445 6.96 -27.11 10.13
N THR A 446 5.89 -27.83 9.83
CA THR A 446 4.66 -27.24 9.30
C THR A 446 3.84 -26.66 10.46
N ARG A 447 3.34 -25.46 10.29
CA ARG A 447 2.36 -24.82 11.17
C ARG A 447 0.94 -25.12 10.67
N SER A 448 -0.06 -24.80 11.51
CA SER A 448 -1.45 -25.02 11.13
C SER A 448 -1.86 -24.15 9.92
N PRO A 449 -2.32 -24.75 8.80
CA PRO A 449 -2.85 -24.00 7.66
C PRO A 449 -4.08 -23.15 8.04
N GLU A 450 -4.82 -23.54 9.08
CA GLU A 450 -6.00 -22.80 9.55
C GLU A 450 -5.64 -21.37 9.99
N ASN A 451 -4.43 -21.17 10.55
CA ASN A 451 -3.96 -19.86 10.97
C ASN A 451 -3.74 -18.90 9.78
N ALA A 452 -3.45 -19.41 8.59
CA ALA A 452 -3.36 -18.61 7.38
C ALA A 452 -4.73 -18.08 6.91
N ILE A 453 -5.83 -18.77 7.24
CA ILE A 453 -7.19 -18.39 6.84
C ILE A 453 -7.56 -16.98 7.38
N LEU A 454 -7.03 -16.59 8.55
CA LEU A 454 -7.23 -15.25 9.11
C LEU A 454 -6.80 -14.16 8.11
N PHE A 455 -5.64 -14.36 7.48
CA PHE A 455 -5.14 -13.45 6.47
C PHE A 455 -6.08 -13.39 5.25
N GLY A 456 -6.50 -14.55 4.74
CA GLY A 456 -7.42 -14.64 3.60
C GLY A 456 -8.77 -13.96 3.89
N LEU A 457 -9.34 -14.16 5.09
CA LEU A 457 -10.57 -13.49 5.52
C LEU A 457 -10.40 -11.96 5.52
N MET A 458 -9.31 -11.44 6.08
CA MET A 458 -8.99 -10.03 6.09
C MET A 458 -8.87 -9.48 4.66
N MET A 459 -8.19 -10.19 3.77
CA MET A 459 -8.01 -9.77 2.37
C MET A 459 -9.32 -9.73 1.59
N LYS A 460 -10.30 -10.52 1.98
CA LYS A 460 -11.63 -10.54 1.34
C LYS A 460 -12.60 -9.52 1.96
N ARG A 461 -12.60 -9.36 3.28
CA ARG A 461 -13.71 -8.76 4.03
C ARG A 461 -13.35 -7.56 4.89
N ARG A 462 -12.08 -7.11 4.96
CA ARG A 462 -11.76 -5.90 5.73
C ARG A 462 -12.46 -4.68 5.17
N GLY A 463 -12.89 -3.79 6.06
CA GLY A 463 -13.44 -2.49 5.70
C GLY A 463 -14.94 -2.53 5.36
N PHE A 464 -15.34 -1.58 4.54
CA PHE A 464 -16.73 -1.18 4.36
C PHE A 464 -17.14 -1.24 2.89
N ALA A 465 -18.40 -1.63 2.64
CA ALA A 465 -18.99 -1.52 1.32
C ALA A 465 -19.30 -0.05 0.98
N LEU A 466 -19.20 0.29 -0.30
CA LEU A 466 -19.67 1.58 -0.80
C LEU A 466 -21.20 1.60 -0.76
N GLN A 467 -21.80 2.54 -0.03
CA GLN A 467 -23.26 2.65 0.13
C GLN A 467 -23.84 3.75 -0.75
N HIS A 468 -23.13 4.87 -0.89
CA HIS A 468 -23.57 6.05 -1.63
C HIS A 468 -22.98 6.12 -3.04
N ILE A 469 -21.94 5.34 -3.30
CA ILE A 469 -21.36 5.21 -4.65
C ILE A 469 -22.04 4.05 -5.36
N THR A 470 -22.79 4.36 -6.39
CA THR A 470 -23.49 3.37 -7.21
C THR A 470 -22.97 3.36 -8.66
N LYS A 471 -23.21 2.27 -9.38
CA LYS A 471 -22.83 2.08 -10.77
C LYS A 471 -24.06 1.61 -11.53
N ASN A 472 -24.46 2.34 -12.57
CA ASN A 472 -25.56 1.91 -13.41
C ASN A 472 -25.13 0.82 -14.42
N GLU A 473 -26.08 0.24 -15.17
CA GLU A 473 -25.85 -0.79 -16.18
C GLU A 473 -24.84 -0.36 -17.27
N ARG A 474 -24.73 0.92 -17.56
CA ARG A 474 -23.76 1.49 -18.53
C ARG A 474 -22.39 1.77 -17.91
N GLY A 475 -22.18 1.42 -16.66
CA GLY A 475 -20.94 1.65 -15.93
C GLY A 475 -20.74 3.09 -15.44
N THR A 476 -21.74 3.98 -15.63
CA THR A 476 -21.68 5.34 -15.10
C THR A 476 -21.82 5.32 -13.58
N ARG A 477 -20.92 5.99 -12.90
CA ARG A 477 -20.91 6.09 -11.44
C ARG A 477 -21.69 7.30 -10.97
N SER A 478 -22.30 7.19 -9.80
CA SER A 478 -22.93 8.32 -9.10
C SER A 478 -22.61 8.29 -7.61
N LEU A 479 -22.53 9.46 -7.00
CA LEU A 479 -22.38 9.67 -5.57
C LEU A 479 -23.71 10.24 -5.03
N ALA A 480 -24.36 9.53 -4.12
CA ALA A 480 -25.66 9.90 -3.58
C ALA A 480 -26.68 10.31 -4.66
N GLY A 481 -26.72 9.56 -5.76
CA GLY A 481 -27.59 9.84 -6.91
C GLY A 481 -27.07 10.89 -7.91
N VAL A 482 -26.01 11.63 -7.57
CA VAL A 482 -25.39 12.63 -8.47
C VAL A 482 -24.39 11.96 -9.41
N PRO A 483 -24.53 12.06 -10.74
CA PRO A 483 -23.62 11.43 -11.67
C PRO A 483 -22.18 11.95 -11.56
N LEU A 484 -21.22 11.05 -11.37
CA LEU A 484 -19.80 11.32 -11.47
C LEU A 484 -19.40 11.16 -12.95
N VAL A 485 -19.61 12.21 -13.76
CA VAL A 485 -19.34 12.17 -15.20
C VAL A 485 -17.87 11.87 -15.46
N GLU A 486 -17.58 10.71 -16.07
CA GLU A 486 -16.19 10.38 -16.45
C GLU A 486 -15.65 11.36 -17.50
N PRO A 487 -14.33 11.70 -17.46
CA PRO A 487 -13.73 12.49 -18.54
C PRO A 487 -13.94 11.77 -19.85
N ARG A 488 -14.29 12.50 -20.89
CA ARG A 488 -14.26 11.95 -22.25
C ARG A 488 -12.92 11.23 -22.46
N MET A 489 -12.95 10.05 -23.04
CA MET A 489 -11.81 9.11 -23.20
C MET A 489 -10.49 9.77 -23.67
N SER A 490 -10.56 10.93 -24.34
CA SER A 490 -9.43 11.74 -24.80
C SER A 490 -8.51 12.26 -23.69
N VAL A 491 -9.01 12.53 -22.46
CA VAL A 491 -8.20 13.06 -21.34
C VAL A 491 -7.35 11.95 -20.74
N ARG A 492 -7.89 10.75 -20.58
CA ARG A 492 -7.13 9.57 -20.10
C ARG A 492 -6.03 9.18 -21.10
N HIS A 493 -6.34 9.17 -22.41
CA HIS A 493 -5.36 8.90 -23.46
C HIS A 493 -4.29 9.99 -23.57
N GLY A 494 -4.66 11.24 -23.46
CA GLY A 494 -3.73 12.38 -23.50
C GLY A 494 -2.73 12.37 -22.33
N SER A 495 -3.15 12.00 -21.12
CA SER A 495 -2.26 11.90 -19.94
C SER A 495 -1.22 10.77 -20.10
N HIS A 496 -1.62 9.61 -20.63
CA HIS A 496 -0.70 8.51 -20.92
C HIS A 496 0.25 8.83 -22.09
N ILE A 497 -0.21 9.55 -23.11
CA ILE A 497 0.63 9.99 -24.25
C ILE A 497 1.66 11.02 -23.79
N LEU A 498 1.26 12.02 -22.97
CA LEU A 498 2.18 13.03 -22.44
C LEU A 498 3.16 12.44 -21.42
N ALA A 499 2.74 11.48 -20.59
CA ALA A 499 3.64 10.74 -19.73
C ALA A 499 4.64 9.88 -20.52
N ARG A 500 4.21 9.26 -21.63
CA ARG A 500 5.10 8.57 -22.60
C ARG A 500 6.04 9.53 -23.33
N TRP A 501 5.54 10.70 -23.74
CA TRP A 501 6.31 11.74 -24.43
C TRP A 501 7.37 12.32 -23.49
N ARG A 502 7.00 12.62 -22.25
CA ARG A 502 7.91 13.09 -21.20
C ARG A 502 9.01 12.07 -20.91
N ARG A 503 8.69 10.76 -20.82
CA ARG A 503 9.68 9.68 -20.69
C ARG A 503 10.65 9.60 -21.86
N ARG A 504 10.19 9.82 -23.11
CA ARG A 504 11.05 9.78 -24.30
C ARG A 504 11.97 10.99 -24.46
N TYR A 505 11.56 12.17 -24.05
CA TYR A 505 12.32 13.40 -24.26
C TYR A 505 13.24 13.78 -23.07
N PHE A 506 12.91 13.43 -21.84
CA PHE A 506 13.72 13.77 -20.67
C PHE A 506 14.76 12.70 -20.30
N ASN A 507 14.64 11.46 -20.79
CA ASN A 507 15.64 10.41 -20.62
C ASN A 507 16.75 10.41 -21.69
N ARG A 508 16.83 11.45 -22.51
CA ARG A 508 17.89 11.63 -23.54
C ARG A 508 18.85 12.79 -23.26
N ARG A 509 18.89 13.27 -22.01
CA ARG A 509 19.91 14.24 -21.59
C ARG A 509 20.50 13.87 -20.25
#